data_0fb68a5accacd619da29c9023cc345e9
#
_entry.id   0fb68a5accacd619da29c9023cc345e9
#
_cell.length_a   1.000
_cell.length_b   1.000
_cell.length_c   1.000
_cell.angle_alpha   90.00
_cell.angle_beta   90.00
_cell.angle_gamma   90.00
#
_symmetry.space_group_name_H-M   'P 1'
#
loop_
_entity.id
_entity.type
_entity.pdbx_description
1 polymer ?
#
loop_
_entity_poly.entity_id
_entity_poly.type
_entity_poly.pdbx_seq_one_letter_code
_entity_poly.pdbx_strand_id
1 'polypeptide(L)'
;MDSRAIALRLFLGSLASVAFVTKQAAAADDFYVGKTVSLIVSGSGGYEGYARGFAKYMPKYIPGQPTIIVQLMPGGSGLRAAGYLYNVAARDGTVFGATHGSVVTAPLLMPNTTTFDPTKFGWIGNSTRDTYLGYVWHTSPVQSMEEAKTKQLIVGGTSIGGHGIDTAVVAKELFGFNLKIVSGYRSSAETKIAMERGEIQGTVGNAWSSLKQTDWFEKGLVHIILQHGDEKHPQLPDVPQIKDWARNDIERQILQIMRVRGEITRPFMAPPGIPAERLEILRNAFDATLRDPGFLADMERQGLEVERPLAGKELAVEVEKISRTPSAAAQKLRDVFDNYKDAR
;
A
#
# COMPACT_ATOMS: atom_id res chain seq x y z
N MET A 1 46.55 -50.65 -19.76
CA MET A 1 45.63 -49.70 -20.46
C MET A 1 45.18 -48.69 -19.38
N ASP A 2 45.57 -47.47 -19.60
CA ASP A 2 45.87 -46.46 -18.59
C ASP A 2 44.71 -45.86 -17.83
N SER A 3 44.76 -46.04 -16.49
CA SER A 3 43.88 -45.39 -15.51
C SER A 3 44.16 -43.88 -15.31
N ARG A 4 45.13 -43.28 -16.02
CA ARG A 4 45.54 -41.87 -15.88
C ARG A 4 44.82 -40.87 -16.78
N ALA A 5 44.10 -41.34 -17.81
CA ALA A 5 43.40 -40.47 -18.74
C ALA A 5 41.99 -40.05 -18.29
N ILE A 6 41.39 -40.75 -17.36
CA ILE A 6 40.01 -40.47 -16.87
C ILE A 6 40.00 -39.38 -15.77
N ALA A 7 41.08 -39.30 -14.95
CA ALA A 7 41.12 -38.27 -13.89
C ALA A 7 41.32 -36.86 -14.37
N LEU A 8 41.93 -36.67 -15.57
CA LEU A 8 42.21 -35.32 -16.10
C LEU A 8 40.99 -34.67 -16.78
N ARG A 9 40.00 -35.45 -17.24
CA ARG A 9 38.78 -34.91 -17.85
C ARG A 9 37.71 -34.47 -16.87
N LEU A 10 37.71 -35.00 -15.64
CA LEU A 10 36.78 -34.59 -14.56
C LEU A 10 37.22 -33.29 -13.87
N PHE A 11 38.53 -32.95 -13.91
CA PHE A 11 39.04 -31.71 -13.28
C PHE A 11 38.83 -30.46 -14.13
N LEU A 12 38.76 -30.61 -15.47
CA LEU A 12 38.52 -29.48 -16.40
C LEU A 12 37.05 -29.07 -16.46
N GLY A 13 36.09 -29.97 -16.15
CA GLY A 13 34.65 -29.68 -16.13
C GLY A 13 34.20 -28.84 -14.94
N SER A 14 34.85 -28.98 -13.77
CA SER A 14 34.48 -28.24 -12.57
C SER A 14 34.99 -26.81 -12.54
N LEU A 15 36.13 -26.52 -13.20
CA LEU A 15 36.67 -25.16 -13.29
C LEU A 15 35.85 -24.25 -14.22
N ALA A 16 35.26 -24.80 -15.30
CA ALA A 16 34.41 -24.04 -16.20
C ALA A 16 33.06 -23.62 -15.57
N SER A 17 32.50 -24.46 -14.68
CA SER A 17 31.24 -24.16 -14.02
C SER A 17 31.36 -23.07 -12.94
N VAL A 18 32.50 -23.02 -12.23
CA VAL A 18 32.77 -21.98 -11.22
C VAL A 18 33.02 -20.61 -11.89
N ALA A 19 33.72 -20.59 -13.05
CA ALA A 19 33.97 -19.35 -13.77
C ALA A 19 32.69 -18.73 -14.39
N PHE A 20 31.70 -19.55 -14.72
CA PHE A 20 30.44 -19.05 -15.28
C PHE A 20 29.53 -18.40 -14.21
N VAL A 21 29.49 -18.99 -13.01
CA VAL A 21 28.70 -18.45 -11.88
C VAL A 21 29.32 -17.13 -11.37
N THR A 22 30.65 -17.04 -11.30
CA THR A 22 31.32 -15.80 -10.86
C THR A 22 31.21 -14.67 -11.85
N LYS A 23 31.16 -14.97 -13.16
CA LYS A 23 31.04 -13.95 -14.21
C LYS A 23 29.61 -13.36 -14.28
N GLN A 24 28.59 -14.13 -13.93
CA GLN A 24 27.21 -13.67 -13.89
C GLN A 24 26.93 -12.78 -12.67
N ALA A 25 27.52 -13.10 -11.52
CA ALA A 25 27.44 -12.25 -10.32
C ALA A 25 28.16 -10.90 -10.51
N ALA A 26 29.35 -10.90 -11.11
CA ALA A 26 30.10 -9.67 -11.39
C ALA A 26 29.39 -8.77 -12.42
N ALA A 27 28.68 -9.34 -13.41
CA ALA A 27 27.95 -8.56 -14.41
C ALA A 27 26.68 -7.89 -13.85
N ALA A 28 26.11 -8.40 -12.78
CA ALA A 28 24.96 -7.78 -12.08
C ALA A 28 25.42 -6.60 -11.21
N ASP A 29 26.59 -6.69 -10.58
CA ASP A 29 27.16 -5.64 -9.73
C ASP A 29 27.53 -4.37 -10.54
N ASP A 30 27.90 -4.50 -11.82
CA ASP A 30 28.29 -3.37 -12.66
C ASP A 30 27.13 -2.70 -13.42
N PHE A 31 25.95 -3.32 -13.43
CA PHE A 31 24.83 -2.82 -14.24
C PHE A 31 24.43 -1.38 -13.92
N TYR A 32 24.41 -1.02 -12.65
CA TYR A 32 23.94 0.29 -12.21
C TYR A 32 25.02 1.39 -12.20
N VAL A 33 26.27 1.06 -12.48
CA VAL A 33 27.38 2.05 -12.54
C VAL A 33 27.06 3.15 -13.54
N GLY A 34 27.04 4.41 -13.09
CA GLY A 34 26.77 5.58 -13.93
C GLY A 34 25.34 5.68 -14.47
N LYS A 35 24.41 4.83 -14.01
CA LYS A 35 23.02 4.87 -14.46
C LYS A 35 22.18 5.85 -13.65
N THR A 36 21.13 6.34 -14.32
CA THR A 36 20.02 7.01 -13.71
C THR A 36 18.82 6.06 -13.66
N VAL A 37 18.21 5.91 -12.51
CA VAL A 37 17.02 5.10 -12.27
C VAL A 37 15.82 6.01 -12.07
N SER A 38 14.72 5.76 -12.74
CA SER A 38 13.47 6.53 -12.61
C SER A 38 12.53 5.88 -11.60
N LEU A 39 12.16 6.64 -10.58
CA LEU A 39 11.12 6.27 -9.61
C LEU A 39 9.83 7.00 -9.96
N ILE A 40 8.88 6.27 -10.53
CA ILE A 40 7.57 6.78 -10.93
C ILE A 40 6.65 6.82 -9.71
N VAL A 41 6.07 7.97 -9.39
CA VAL A 41 5.27 8.16 -8.18
C VAL A 41 3.85 8.60 -8.53
N SER A 42 2.88 7.88 -8.04
CA SER A 42 1.48 8.05 -8.42
C SER A 42 0.74 9.19 -7.71
N GLY A 43 1.38 9.91 -6.78
CA GLY A 43 0.75 10.99 -6.04
C GLY A 43 1.76 11.92 -5.36
N SER A 44 1.29 13.09 -4.96
CA SER A 44 2.04 14.07 -4.17
C SER A 44 1.85 13.86 -2.67
N GLY A 45 2.41 14.76 -1.84
CA GLY A 45 2.33 14.70 -0.38
C GLY A 45 3.08 13.49 0.19
N GLY A 46 2.44 12.70 1.04
CA GLY A 46 3.08 11.55 1.68
C GLY A 46 3.69 10.56 0.68
N TYR A 47 3.04 10.29 -0.47
CA TYR A 47 3.59 9.41 -1.51
C TYR A 47 4.91 9.93 -2.06
N GLU A 48 4.97 11.20 -2.38
CA GLU A 48 6.18 11.86 -2.86
C GLU A 48 7.25 11.93 -1.76
N GLY A 49 6.87 12.19 -0.51
CA GLY A 49 7.78 12.24 0.64
C GLY A 49 8.54 10.93 0.83
N TYR A 50 7.82 9.79 0.89
CA TYR A 50 8.47 8.47 0.94
C TYR A 50 9.37 8.24 -0.27
N ALA A 51 8.89 8.51 -1.48
CA ALA A 51 9.68 8.29 -2.70
C ALA A 51 10.98 9.12 -2.72
N ARG A 52 10.94 10.39 -2.28
CA ARG A 52 12.15 11.23 -2.16
C ARG A 52 13.10 10.71 -1.09
N GLY A 53 12.57 10.19 0.03
CA GLY A 53 13.39 9.52 1.04
C GLY A 53 14.12 8.30 0.45
N PHE A 54 13.41 7.42 -0.24
CA PHE A 54 14.03 6.28 -0.93
C PHE A 54 15.02 6.73 -2.00
N ALA A 55 14.69 7.72 -2.82
CA ALA A 55 15.60 8.25 -3.83
C ALA A 55 16.91 8.79 -3.25
N LYS A 56 16.89 9.33 -2.04
CA LYS A 56 18.05 9.87 -1.32
C LYS A 56 18.93 8.77 -0.70
N TYR A 57 18.32 7.75 -0.08
CA TYR A 57 19.05 6.79 0.76
C TYR A 57 19.29 5.43 0.07
N MET A 58 18.37 4.96 -0.76
CA MET A 58 18.44 3.65 -1.42
C MET A 58 19.66 3.47 -2.35
N PRO A 59 20.16 4.50 -3.07
CA PRO A 59 21.31 4.34 -3.95
C PRO A 59 22.54 3.74 -3.28
N LYS A 60 22.81 4.06 -2.01
CA LYS A 60 23.99 3.52 -1.30
C LYS A 60 23.95 2.00 -1.09
N TYR A 61 22.79 1.39 -1.23
CA TYR A 61 22.56 -0.04 -1.10
C TYR A 61 22.42 -0.77 -2.45
N ILE A 62 22.48 -0.03 -3.56
CA ILE A 62 22.47 -0.58 -4.91
C ILE A 62 23.92 -0.62 -5.41
N PRO A 63 24.46 -1.78 -5.85
CA PRO A 63 25.76 -1.84 -6.50
C PRO A 63 25.85 -0.79 -7.61
N GLY A 64 26.98 -0.08 -7.69
CA GLY A 64 27.16 1.02 -8.64
C GLY A 64 26.54 2.35 -8.26
N GLN A 65 25.80 2.42 -7.16
CA GLN A 65 25.23 3.64 -6.55
C GLN A 65 24.59 4.59 -7.59
N PRO A 66 23.55 4.15 -8.32
CA PRO A 66 22.91 4.95 -9.36
C PRO A 66 22.24 6.19 -8.78
N THR A 67 22.05 7.21 -9.60
CA THR A 67 21.17 8.32 -9.24
C THR A 67 19.72 7.90 -9.40
N ILE A 68 18.88 8.06 -8.34
CA ILE A 68 17.44 7.84 -8.44
C ILE A 68 16.72 9.18 -8.57
N ILE A 69 15.94 9.35 -9.65
CA ILE A 69 15.13 10.54 -9.89
C ILE A 69 13.65 10.24 -9.70
N VAL A 70 12.96 11.10 -8.96
CA VAL A 70 11.50 10.99 -8.71
C VAL A 70 10.74 11.68 -9.83
N GLN A 71 9.81 10.95 -10.46
CA GLN A 71 8.93 11.46 -11.51
C GLN A 71 7.47 11.29 -11.10
N LEU A 72 6.74 12.40 -10.95
CA LEU A 72 5.34 12.36 -10.58
C LEU A 72 4.47 11.98 -11.79
N MET A 73 3.60 11.00 -11.58
CA MET A 73 2.61 10.54 -12.56
C MET A 73 1.24 10.34 -11.88
N PRO A 74 0.60 11.41 -11.41
CA PRO A 74 -0.69 11.32 -10.72
C PRO A 74 -1.82 10.94 -11.67
N GLY A 75 -2.88 10.34 -11.12
CA GLY A 75 -4.12 10.03 -11.82
C GLY A 75 -4.70 8.67 -11.48
N GLY A 76 -6.05 8.62 -11.39
CA GLY A 76 -6.82 7.39 -11.16
C GLY A 76 -6.39 6.62 -9.91
N SER A 77 -6.09 7.29 -8.80
CA SER A 77 -5.61 6.62 -7.58
C SER A 77 -4.44 5.65 -7.84
N GLY A 78 -3.51 6.06 -8.71
CA GLY A 78 -2.32 5.28 -9.05
C GLY A 78 -2.45 4.40 -10.30
N LEU A 79 -3.64 4.26 -10.88
CA LEU A 79 -3.85 3.41 -12.06
C LEU A 79 -3.04 3.88 -13.27
N ARG A 80 -2.88 5.21 -13.46
CA ARG A 80 -2.08 5.76 -14.54
C ARG A 80 -0.61 5.33 -14.43
N ALA A 81 -0.02 5.48 -13.24
CA ALA A 81 1.38 5.08 -12.99
C ALA A 81 1.55 3.56 -13.12
N ALA A 82 0.62 2.76 -12.58
CA ALA A 82 0.65 1.30 -12.71
C ALA A 82 0.52 0.85 -14.17
N GLY A 83 -0.40 1.45 -14.94
CA GLY A 83 -0.54 1.17 -16.37
C GLY A 83 0.71 1.51 -17.17
N TYR A 84 1.36 2.63 -16.87
CA TYR A 84 2.65 2.99 -17.47
C TYR A 84 3.75 1.96 -17.14
N LEU A 85 3.90 1.62 -15.86
CA LEU A 85 4.91 0.63 -15.41
C LEU A 85 4.67 -0.74 -16.05
N TYR A 86 3.42 -1.13 -16.24
CA TYR A 86 3.09 -2.44 -16.80
C TYR A 86 3.31 -2.51 -18.31
N ASN A 87 2.90 -1.47 -19.06
CA ASN A 87 2.78 -1.53 -20.51
C ASN A 87 3.92 -0.79 -21.26
N VAL A 88 4.58 0.20 -20.63
CA VAL A 88 5.45 1.16 -21.34
C VAL A 88 6.86 1.21 -20.75
N ALA A 89 7.03 1.12 -19.44
CA ALA A 89 8.31 1.33 -18.77
C ALA A 89 9.36 0.30 -19.20
N ALA A 90 10.64 0.73 -19.18
CA ALA A 90 11.77 -0.16 -19.44
C ALA A 90 11.78 -1.32 -18.43
N ARG A 91 12.07 -2.53 -18.91
CA ARG A 91 12.05 -3.77 -18.12
C ARG A 91 13.46 -4.24 -17.75
N ASP A 92 14.40 -3.33 -17.72
CA ASP A 92 15.82 -3.62 -17.46
C ASP A 92 16.26 -3.33 -16.02
N GLY A 93 15.35 -2.88 -15.15
CA GLY A 93 15.65 -2.51 -13.76
C GLY A 93 15.98 -1.03 -13.56
N THR A 94 16.02 -0.20 -14.62
CA THR A 94 16.24 1.26 -14.52
C THR A 94 14.96 2.06 -14.22
N VAL A 95 13.80 1.39 -14.16
CA VAL A 95 12.53 2.01 -13.81
C VAL A 95 11.81 1.17 -12.77
N PHE A 96 11.31 1.82 -11.72
CA PHE A 96 10.38 1.23 -10.77
C PHE A 96 9.40 2.29 -10.28
N GLY A 97 8.38 1.91 -9.52
CA GLY A 97 7.35 2.85 -9.10
C GLY A 97 6.96 2.71 -7.64
N ALA A 98 6.41 3.80 -7.09
CA ALA A 98 5.72 3.87 -5.81
C ALA A 98 4.27 4.31 -6.05
N THR A 99 3.32 3.45 -5.71
CA THR A 99 1.91 3.64 -6.08
C THR A 99 0.97 3.60 -4.88
N HIS A 100 -0.32 3.79 -5.14
CA HIS A 100 -1.38 3.57 -4.16
C HIS A 100 -1.67 2.06 -4.03
N GLY A 101 -2.06 1.62 -2.84
CA GLY A 101 -2.47 0.24 -2.61
C GLY A 101 -3.72 -0.21 -3.38
N SER A 102 -4.54 0.75 -3.84
CA SER A 102 -5.68 0.50 -4.73
C SER A 102 -5.30 -0.25 -6.02
N VAL A 103 -4.05 -0.14 -6.47
CA VAL A 103 -3.52 -0.87 -7.62
C VAL A 103 -3.65 -2.39 -7.45
N VAL A 104 -3.48 -2.89 -6.23
CA VAL A 104 -3.58 -4.34 -5.94
C VAL A 104 -5.00 -4.88 -6.18
N THR A 105 -6.02 -4.08 -5.86
CA THR A 105 -7.43 -4.49 -5.97
C THR A 105 -8.13 -3.97 -7.22
N ALA A 106 -7.44 -3.18 -8.04
CA ALA A 106 -8.03 -2.54 -9.21
C ALA A 106 -8.70 -3.52 -10.20
N PRO A 107 -8.11 -4.68 -10.55
CA PRO A 107 -8.78 -5.64 -11.44
C PRO A 107 -10.10 -6.18 -10.87
N LEU A 108 -10.19 -6.30 -9.55
CA LEU A 108 -11.41 -6.79 -8.88
C LEU A 108 -12.53 -5.74 -8.88
N LEU A 109 -12.18 -4.47 -8.67
CA LEU A 109 -13.14 -3.40 -8.46
C LEU A 109 -13.43 -2.57 -9.72
N MET A 110 -12.47 -2.49 -10.63
CA MET A 110 -12.53 -1.70 -11.86
C MET A 110 -12.02 -2.51 -13.07
N PRO A 111 -12.60 -3.70 -13.35
CA PRO A 111 -12.08 -4.60 -14.38
C PRO A 111 -12.05 -3.96 -15.78
N ASN A 112 -13.00 -3.10 -16.11
CA ASN A 112 -13.13 -2.47 -17.43
C ASN A 112 -12.13 -1.34 -17.69
N THR A 113 -11.48 -0.79 -16.65
CA THR A 113 -10.53 0.32 -16.76
C THR A 113 -9.10 -0.07 -16.37
N THR A 114 -8.92 -1.25 -15.78
CA THR A 114 -7.60 -1.75 -15.38
C THR A 114 -6.91 -2.43 -16.56
N THR A 115 -5.72 -1.93 -16.92
CA THR A 115 -4.93 -2.39 -18.07
C THR A 115 -3.69 -3.18 -17.67
N PHE A 116 -3.65 -3.71 -16.44
CA PHE A 116 -2.51 -4.43 -15.87
C PHE A 116 -2.98 -5.57 -14.96
N ASP A 117 -2.11 -6.54 -14.76
CA ASP A 117 -2.27 -7.63 -13.80
C ASP A 117 -1.29 -7.41 -12.63
N PRO A 118 -1.77 -7.12 -11.41
CA PRO A 118 -0.91 -6.85 -10.26
C PRO A 118 -0.04 -8.05 -9.86
N THR A 119 -0.42 -9.29 -10.22
CA THR A 119 0.38 -10.48 -9.93
C THR A 119 1.66 -10.58 -10.78
N LYS A 120 1.76 -9.80 -11.85
CA LYS A 120 2.90 -9.82 -12.77
C LYS A 120 3.98 -8.78 -12.45
N PHE A 121 3.69 -7.81 -11.58
CA PHE A 121 4.70 -6.85 -11.16
C PHE A 121 5.82 -7.50 -10.34
N GLY A 122 7.01 -6.98 -10.47
CA GLY A 122 8.11 -7.28 -9.55
C GLY A 122 7.94 -6.49 -8.25
N TRP A 123 7.18 -6.99 -7.27
CA TRP A 123 6.98 -6.31 -6.00
C TRP A 123 8.30 -6.16 -5.26
N ILE A 124 8.67 -4.91 -4.92
CA ILE A 124 9.91 -4.53 -4.24
C ILE A 124 9.69 -4.47 -2.74
N GLY A 125 8.56 -3.93 -2.30
CA GLY A 125 8.16 -3.87 -0.90
C GLY A 125 7.01 -2.89 -0.67
N ASN A 126 6.56 -2.80 0.58
CA ASN A 126 5.62 -1.78 1.04
C ASN A 126 6.24 -1.07 2.24
N SER A 127 6.47 0.23 2.13
CA SER A 127 7.30 0.97 3.10
C SER A 127 6.64 1.15 4.46
N THR A 128 5.33 1.11 4.52
CA THR A 128 4.58 1.21 5.78
C THR A 128 3.22 0.57 5.65
N ARG A 129 2.72 0.01 6.74
CA ARG A 129 1.32 -0.38 6.93
C ARG A 129 0.73 0.53 7.98
N ASP A 130 -0.49 0.99 7.74
CA ASP A 130 -1.20 1.83 8.69
C ASP A 130 -2.41 1.09 9.27
N THR A 131 -2.81 1.45 10.46
CA THR A 131 -4.08 1.02 11.03
C THR A 131 -5.12 2.09 10.72
N TYR A 132 -6.19 1.70 10.05
CA TYR A 132 -7.27 2.64 9.78
C TYR A 132 -8.31 2.60 10.91
N LEU A 133 -8.82 3.78 11.26
CA LEU A 133 -9.69 3.97 12.40
C LEU A 133 -10.97 4.68 12.01
N GLY A 134 -12.06 4.36 12.72
CA GLY A 134 -13.21 5.24 12.87
C GLY A 134 -13.09 5.98 14.21
N TYR A 135 -13.26 7.29 14.18
CA TYR A 135 -13.32 8.10 15.38
C TYR A 135 -14.33 9.24 15.22
N VAL A 136 -14.85 9.68 16.34
CA VAL A 136 -15.81 10.77 16.43
C VAL A 136 -15.30 11.87 17.34
N TRP A 137 -15.73 13.09 17.08
CA TRP A 137 -15.44 14.24 17.94
C TRP A 137 -16.11 14.08 19.31
N HIS A 138 -15.47 14.52 20.37
CA HIS A 138 -15.95 14.32 21.75
C HIS A 138 -17.35 14.85 22.02
N THR A 139 -17.83 15.84 21.26
CA THR A 139 -19.19 16.39 21.37
C THR A 139 -20.21 15.71 20.45
N SER A 140 -19.81 14.68 19.70
CA SER A 140 -20.75 13.94 18.86
C SER A 140 -21.84 13.28 19.71
N PRO A 141 -23.12 13.30 19.30
CA PRO A 141 -24.20 12.57 19.99
C PRO A 141 -24.12 11.05 19.80
N VAL A 142 -23.20 10.57 18.95
CA VAL A 142 -22.90 9.16 18.67
C VAL A 142 -21.47 8.90 19.08
N GLN A 143 -21.27 8.03 20.06
CA GLN A 143 -19.95 7.75 20.65
C GLN A 143 -19.48 6.31 20.42
N SER A 144 -20.27 5.49 19.70
CA SER A 144 -19.91 4.11 19.33
C SER A 144 -20.55 3.70 18.01
N MET A 145 -20.03 2.65 17.37
CA MET A 145 -20.65 2.08 16.18
C MET A 145 -22.02 1.44 16.50
N GLU A 146 -22.22 0.92 17.70
CA GLU A 146 -23.54 0.37 18.10
C GLU A 146 -24.61 1.48 18.18
N GLU A 147 -24.26 2.64 18.72
CA GLU A 147 -25.18 3.80 18.69
C GLU A 147 -25.46 4.27 17.25
N ALA A 148 -24.51 4.17 16.36
CA ALA A 148 -24.67 4.51 14.94
C ALA A 148 -25.63 3.59 14.18
N LYS A 149 -26.13 2.50 14.78
CA LYS A 149 -27.22 1.69 14.20
C LYS A 149 -28.58 2.38 14.32
N THR A 150 -28.78 3.16 15.35
CA THR A 150 -30.09 3.80 15.66
C THR A 150 -30.03 5.31 15.51
N LYS A 151 -28.93 5.94 15.87
CA LYS A 151 -28.71 7.39 15.75
C LYS A 151 -27.90 7.71 14.49
N GLN A 152 -28.23 8.79 13.79
CA GLN A 152 -27.47 9.21 12.62
C GLN A 152 -26.11 9.76 13.03
N LEU A 153 -25.04 9.21 12.43
CA LEU A 153 -23.68 9.71 12.54
C LEU A 153 -23.26 10.37 11.22
N ILE A 154 -22.86 11.66 11.28
CA ILE A 154 -22.36 12.40 10.13
C ILE A 154 -20.86 12.18 10.00
N VAL A 155 -20.42 11.45 8.97
CA VAL A 155 -19.01 11.13 8.74
C VAL A 155 -18.51 11.79 7.47
N GLY A 156 -17.23 12.19 7.49
CA GLY A 156 -16.60 12.86 6.36
C GLY A 156 -15.39 12.13 5.78
N GLY A 157 -15.08 12.45 4.53
CA GLY A 157 -13.89 11.94 3.84
C GLY A 157 -13.67 12.56 2.47
N THR A 158 -12.62 12.14 1.77
CA THR A 158 -12.21 12.77 0.50
C THR A 158 -13.14 12.41 -0.66
N SER A 159 -13.07 11.20 -1.17
CA SER A 159 -13.85 10.77 -2.34
C SER A 159 -14.09 9.26 -2.31
N ILE A 160 -15.01 8.80 -3.12
CA ILE A 160 -15.13 7.38 -3.49
C ILE A 160 -13.79 6.95 -4.13
N GLY A 161 -13.30 5.76 -3.75
CA GLY A 161 -11.96 5.28 -4.06
C GLY A 161 -10.94 5.59 -2.95
N GLY A 162 -11.25 6.50 -2.03
CA GLY A 162 -10.49 6.73 -0.81
C GLY A 162 -10.98 5.83 0.33
N HIS A 163 -10.05 5.31 1.15
CA HIS A 163 -10.37 4.31 2.17
C HIS A 163 -11.49 4.77 3.13
N GLY A 164 -11.48 6.04 3.56
CA GLY A 164 -12.49 6.57 4.49
C GLY A 164 -13.91 6.53 3.95
N ILE A 165 -14.13 7.01 2.72
CA ILE A 165 -15.46 7.00 2.11
C ILE A 165 -15.88 5.58 1.75
N ASP A 166 -14.98 4.78 1.18
CA ASP A 166 -15.28 3.40 0.81
C ASP A 166 -15.70 2.57 2.04
N THR A 167 -15.03 2.76 3.18
CA THR A 167 -15.42 2.12 4.44
C THR A 167 -16.77 2.61 4.95
N ALA A 168 -17.03 3.92 4.87
CA ALA A 168 -18.32 4.47 5.29
C ALA A 168 -19.48 3.91 4.45
N VAL A 169 -19.27 3.76 3.14
CA VAL A 169 -20.24 3.14 2.22
C VAL A 169 -20.47 1.68 2.59
N VAL A 170 -19.39 0.89 2.77
CA VAL A 170 -19.50 -0.51 3.18
C VAL A 170 -20.21 -0.64 4.54
N ALA A 171 -19.85 0.18 5.52
CA ALA A 171 -20.49 0.18 6.83
C ALA A 171 -21.99 0.49 6.74
N LYS A 172 -22.36 1.46 5.93
CA LYS A 172 -23.78 1.83 5.72
C LYS A 172 -24.54 0.75 4.96
N GLU A 173 -24.06 0.36 3.79
CA GLU A 173 -24.84 -0.48 2.84
C GLU A 173 -24.82 -1.97 3.19
N LEU A 174 -23.72 -2.49 3.78
CA LEU A 174 -23.65 -3.89 4.18
C LEU A 174 -24.04 -4.15 5.61
N PHE A 175 -23.67 -3.25 6.56
CA PHE A 175 -23.88 -3.49 7.97
C PHE A 175 -25.03 -2.68 8.57
N GLY A 176 -25.66 -1.81 7.77
CA GLY A 176 -26.87 -1.08 8.15
C GLY A 176 -26.63 0.05 9.17
N PHE A 177 -25.40 0.58 9.25
CA PHE A 177 -25.14 1.74 10.09
C PHE A 177 -25.83 3.00 9.53
N ASN A 178 -26.45 3.79 10.40
CA ASN A 178 -27.12 5.02 9.99
C ASN A 178 -26.12 6.16 9.80
N LEU A 179 -25.37 6.10 8.68
CA LEU A 179 -24.34 7.06 8.34
C LEU A 179 -24.86 8.08 7.31
N LYS A 180 -24.70 9.37 7.61
CA LYS A 180 -24.74 10.43 6.62
C LYS A 180 -23.32 10.72 6.16
N ILE A 181 -23.01 10.39 4.90
CA ILE A 181 -21.66 10.48 4.36
C ILE A 181 -21.48 11.79 3.62
N VAL A 182 -20.51 12.60 4.04
CA VAL A 182 -20.11 13.86 3.39
C VAL A 182 -18.77 13.64 2.72
N SER A 183 -18.72 13.74 1.39
CA SER A 183 -17.49 13.58 0.62
C SER A 183 -17.16 14.85 -0.17
N GLY A 184 -15.90 14.94 -0.64
CA GLY A 184 -15.45 16.08 -1.45
C GLY A 184 -14.37 16.92 -0.76
N TYR A 185 -13.98 16.58 0.47
CA TYR A 185 -12.81 17.19 1.09
C TYR A 185 -11.55 16.84 0.31
N ARG A 186 -10.66 17.81 0.11
CA ARG A 186 -9.44 17.64 -0.70
C ARG A 186 -8.37 16.77 -0.02
N SER A 187 -8.43 16.68 1.31
CA SER A 187 -7.44 15.94 2.10
C SER A 187 -8.00 15.57 3.48
N SER A 188 -7.30 14.66 4.19
CA SER A 188 -7.58 14.35 5.59
C SER A 188 -7.41 15.56 6.52
N ALA A 189 -6.55 16.50 6.20
CA ALA A 189 -6.41 17.75 6.96
C ALA A 189 -7.68 18.60 6.86
N GLU A 190 -8.26 18.74 5.68
CA GLU A 190 -9.51 19.47 5.50
C GLU A 190 -10.69 18.77 6.20
N THR A 191 -10.73 17.44 6.17
CA THR A 191 -11.72 16.65 6.95
C THR A 191 -11.58 16.89 8.45
N LYS A 192 -10.36 17.01 8.97
CA LYS A 192 -10.11 17.34 10.38
C LYS A 192 -10.66 18.73 10.74
N ILE A 193 -10.38 19.74 9.92
CA ILE A 193 -10.91 21.10 10.12
C ILE A 193 -12.45 21.11 10.11
N ALA A 194 -13.07 20.35 9.21
CA ALA A 194 -14.55 20.23 9.14
C ALA A 194 -15.12 19.59 10.43
N MET A 195 -14.39 18.66 11.03
CA MET A 195 -14.77 18.05 12.30
C MET A 195 -14.68 19.05 13.47
N GLU A 196 -13.60 19.82 13.57
CA GLU A 196 -13.44 20.90 14.57
C GLU A 196 -14.54 21.96 14.46
N ARG A 197 -15.01 22.24 13.24
CA ARG A 197 -16.09 23.20 12.98
C ARG A 197 -17.49 22.61 13.20
N GLY A 198 -17.60 21.31 13.50
CA GLY A 198 -18.88 20.63 13.66
C GLY A 198 -19.67 20.40 12.36
N GLU A 199 -19.03 20.56 11.18
CA GLU A 199 -19.63 20.24 9.87
C GLU A 199 -19.87 18.75 9.71
N ILE A 200 -18.98 17.94 10.29
CA ILE A 200 -19.07 16.49 10.43
C ILE A 200 -18.77 16.08 11.86
N GLN A 201 -19.26 14.92 12.26
CA GLN A 201 -19.10 14.39 13.62
C GLN A 201 -17.93 13.43 13.76
N GLY A 202 -17.44 12.87 12.65
CA GLY A 202 -16.38 11.88 12.67
C GLY A 202 -15.95 11.38 11.30
N THR A 203 -15.19 10.30 11.34
CA THR A 203 -14.75 9.53 10.15
C THR A 203 -14.73 8.05 10.50
N VAL A 204 -14.84 7.15 9.50
CA VAL A 204 -14.80 5.68 9.75
C VAL A 204 -13.73 4.97 8.92
N GLY A 205 -12.68 5.66 8.51
CA GLY A 205 -11.59 5.06 7.74
C GLY A 205 -10.43 6.01 7.54
N ASN A 206 -9.99 6.68 8.61
CA ASN A 206 -8.80 7.53 8.57
C ASN A 206 -7.58 6.80 9.18
N ALA A 207 -6.40 7.09 8.68
CA ALA A 207 -5.16 6.47 9.14
C ALA A 207 -4.79 6.90 10.57
N TRP A 208 -4.31 5.96 11.39
CA TRP A 208 -3.80 6.22 12.73
C TRP A 208 -2.64 7.23 12.69
N SER A 209 -1.70 7.05 11.75
CA SER A 209 -0.60 7.99 11.52
C SER A 209 -1.10 9.43 11.27
N SER A 210 -2.22 9.59 10.56
CA SER A 210 -2.83 10.90 10.34
C SER A 210 -3.46 11.50 11.62
N LEU A 211 -4.02 10.67 12.48
CA LEU A 211 -4.56 11.11 13.78
C LEU A 211 -3.43 11.53 14.71
N LYS A 212 -2.34 10.78 14.78
CA LYS A 212 -1.13 11.09 15.58
C LYS A 212 -0.44 12.42 15.21
N GLN A 213 -0.70 12.97 14.03
CA GLN A 213 -0.26 14.32 13.68
C GLN A 213 -1.01 15.44 14.43
N THR A 214 -2.00 15.05 15.24
CA THR A 214 -2.75 15.93 16.12
C THR A 214 -2.57 15.45 17.56
N ASP A 215 -2.86 16.30 18.50
CA ASP A 215 -2.90 15.96 19.93
C ASP A 215 -4.32 15.55 20.40
N TRP A 216 -5.22 15.27 19.48
CA TRP A 216 -6.63 15.01 19.76
C TRP A 216 -6.87 13.76 20.59
N PHE A 217 -6.12 12.69 20.30
CA PHE A 217 -6.24 11.43 21.02
C PHE A 217 -5.75 11.59 22.46
N GLU A 218 -4.59 12.18 22.66
CA GLU A 218 -3.98 12.43 23.97
C GLU A 218 -4.80 13.40 24.83
N LYS A 219 -5.46 14.38 24.19
CA LYS A 219 -6.34 15.34 24.86
C LYS A 219 -7.78 14.85 25.03
N GLY A 220 -8.12 13.66 24.59
CA GLY A 220 -9.47 13.12 24.65
C GLY A 220 -10.50 13.90 23.81
N LEU A 221 -10.07 14.58 22.76
CA LEU A 221 -10.94 15.33 21.84
C LEU A 221 -11.62 14.43 20.82
N VAL A 222 -11.17 13.20 20.68
CA VAL A 222 -11.80 12.18 19.83
C VAL A 222 -11.96 10.86 20.59
N HIS A 223 -13.03 10.14 20.26
CA HIS A 223 -13.26 8.77 20.72
C HIS A 223 -13.10 7.82 19.55
N ILE A 224 -12.21 6.83 19.70
CA ILE A 224 -12.00 5.79 18.66
C ILE A 224 -13.14 4.78 18.79
N ILE A 225 -13.93 4.64 17.73
CA ILE A 225 -15.15 3.81 17.73
C ILE A 225 -15.03 2.56 16.86
N LEU A 226 -13.97 2.48 16.04
CA LEU A 226 -13.76 1.40 15.08
C LEU A 226 -12.29 1.29 14.73
N GLN A 227 -11.79 0.07 14.53
CA GLN A 227 -10.49 -0.18 13.91
C GLN A 227 -10.59 -1.23 12.80
N HIS A 228 -9.67 -1.09 11.83
CA HIS A 228 -9.51 -2.02 10.71
C HIS A 228 -8.24 -2.84 10.90
N GLY A 229 -8.21 -4.03 10.35
CA GLY A 229 -7.05 -4.92 10.38
C GLY A 229 -7.42 -6.33 10.80
N ASP A 230 -6.47 -7.27 10.68
CA ASP A 230 -6.65 -8.64 11.16
C ASP A 230 -6.48 -8.73 12.67
N GLU A 231 -5.59 -7.90 13.21
CA GLU A 231 -5.30 -7.81 14.64
C GLU A 231 -5.66 -6.43 15.18
N LYS A 232 -5.99 -6.37 16.46
CA LYS A 232 -6.21 -5.10 17.15
C LYS A 232 -4.91 -4.35 17.32
N HIS A 233 -4.97 -3.03 17.18
CA HIS A 233 -3.82 -2.18 17.48
C HIS A 233 -3.45 -2.26 18.96
N PRO A 234 -2.18 -2.41 19.34
CA PRO A 234 -1.76 -2.61 20.74
C PRO A 234 -2.25 -1.51 21.71
N GLN A 235 -2.33 -0.27 21.23
CA GLN A 235 -2.85 0.86 22.02
C GLN A 235 -4.39 0.95 22.06
N LEU A 236 -5.11 0.09 21.32
CA LEU A 236 -6.56 0.12 21.16
C LEU A 236 -7.20 -1.27 21.38
N PRO A 237 -6.87 -1.99 22.48
CA PRO A 237 -7.30 -3.38 22.68
C PRO A 237 -8.82 -3.52 22.80
N ASP A 238 -9.51 -2.49 23.31
CA ASP A 238 -10.95 -2.51 23.57
C ASP A 238 -11.80 -2.00 22.41
N VAL A 239 -11.17 -1.39 21.38
CA VAL A 239 -11.90 -0.86 20.23
C VAL A 239 -12.36 -2.02 19.33
N PRO A 240 -13.65 -2.05 18.90
CA PRO A 240 -14.16 -3.10 18.03
C PRO A 240 -13.51 -3.04 16.63
N GLN A 241 -13.41 -4.19 15.98
CA GLN A 241 -12.93 -4.28 14.60
C GLN A 241 -14.10 -4.35 13.62
N ILE A 242 -13.97 -3.73 12.44
CA ILE A 242 -15.04 -3.76 11.43
C ILE A 242 -15.44 -5.19 11.04
N LYS A 243 -14.51 -6.16 11.10
CA LYS A 243 -14.78 -7.56 10.80
C LYS A 243 -15.77 -8.23 11.77
N ASP A 244 -15.96 -7.66 12.97
CA ASP A 244 -16.85 -8.22 14.00
C ASP A 244 -18.34 -8.14 13.57
N TRP A 245 -18.67 -7.28 12.59
CA TRP A 245 -20.01 -7.16 12.01
C TRP A 245 -20.26 -8.03 10.77
N ALA A 246 -19.25 -8.75 10.27
CA ALA A 246 -19.43 -9.65 9.13
C ALA A 246 -20.25 -10.89 9.49
N ARG A 247 -21.37 -11.10 8.80
CA ARG A 247 -22.37 -12.14 9.08
C ARG A 247 -22.16 -13.42 8.27
N ASN A 248 -21.43 -13.32 7.14
CA ASN A 248 -21.23 -14.41 6.20
C ASN A 248 -19.86 -14.31 5.52
N ASP A 249 -19.50 -15.33 4.73
CA ASP A 249 -18.19 -15.41 4.08
C ASP A 249 -17.99 -14.33 3.01
N ILE A 250 -19.03 -13.92 2.30
CA ILE A 250 -18.93 -12.86 1.29
C ILE A 250 -18.57 -11.54 1.98
N GLU A 251 -19.22 -11.21 3.08
CA GLU A 251 -18.91 -10.01 3.86
C GLU A 251 -17.49 -10.04 4.42
N ARG A 252 -17.03 -11.19 4.92
CA ARG A 252 -15.64 -11.38 5.35
C ARG A 252 -14.64 -11.16 4.21
N GLN A 253 -14.92 -11.69 3.02
CA GLN A 253 -14.09 -11.49 1.83
C GLN A 253 -14.07 -10.04 1.34
N ILE A 254 -15.21 -9.34 1.40
CA ILE A 254 -15.29 -7.90 1.11
C ILE A 254 -14.40 -7.12 2.08
N LEU A 255 -14.49 -7.38 3.37
CA LEU A 255 -13.63 -6.73 4.36
C LEU A 255 -12.15 -7.05 4.15
N GLN A 256 -11.81 -8.25 3.66
CA GLN A 256 -10.45 -8.58 3.28
C GLN A 256 -9.94 -7.73 2.10
N ILE A 257 -10.76 -7.51 1.07
CA ILE A 257 -10.42 -6.59 -0.03
C ILE A 257 -10.16 -5.18 0.54
N MET A 258 -11.04 -4.70 1.41
CA MET A 258 -10.93 -3.37 2.02
C MET A 258 -9.67 -3.25 2.89
N ARG A 259 -9.37 -4.27 3.70
CA ARG A 259 -8.17 -4.34 4.54
C ARG A 259 -6.89 -4.21 3.72
N VAL A 260 -6.74 -5.03 2.68
CA VAL A 260 -5.54 -5.01 1.83
C VAL A 260 -5.31 -3.64 1.21
N ARG A 261 -6.37 -2.96 0.77
CA ARG A 261 -6.27 -1.57 0.27
C ARG A 261 -5.78 -0.59 1.33
N GLY A 262 -6.13 -0.81 2.60
CA GLY A 262 -5.71 0.00 3.74
C GLY A 262 -4.30 -0.32 4.22
N GLU A 263 -3.91 -1.58 4.24
CA GLU A 263 -2.59 -2.01 4.75
C GLU A 263 -1.47 -1.83 3.72
N ILE A 264 -1.72 -2.09 2.44
CA ILE A 264 -0.74 -1.84 1.38
C ILE A 264 -0.81 -0.37 0.98
N THR A 265 -0.24 0.51 1.80
CA THR A 265 -0.42 1.96 1.63
C THR A 265 0.61 2.59 0.71
N ARG A 266 1.83 2.09 0.70
CA ARG A 266 2.98 2.65 -0.03
C ARG A 266 3.77 1.54 -0.72
N PRO A 267 3.16 0.79 -1.65
CA PRO A 267 3.84 -0.30 -2.35
C PRO A 267 4.82 0.23 -3.40
N PHE A 268 5.97 -0.44 -3.49
CA PHE A 268 7.00 -0.24 -4.49
C PHE A 268 7.03 -1.46 -5.42
N MET A 269 7.08 -1.22 -6.72
CA MET A 269 7.02 -2.27 -7.73
C MET A 269 7.83 -1.94 -8.97
N ALA A 270 8.43 -2.96 -9.56
CA ALA A 270 9.08 -2.91 -10.86
C ALA A 270 8.15 -3.40 -11.96
N PRO A 271 8.38 -3.02 -13.23
CA PRO A 271 7.68 -3.55 -14.39
C PRO A 271 7.72 -5.08 -14.45
N PRO A 272 6.72 -5.74 -15.08
CA PRO A 272 6.75 -7.18 -15.29
C PRO A 272 7.97 -7.62 -16.11
N GLY A 273 8.58 -8.75 -15.73
CA GLY A 273 9.63 -9.39 -16.53
C GLY A 273 10.99 -8.70 -16.47
N ILE A 274 11.27 -7.90 -15.44
CA ILE A 274 12.65 -7.45 -15.20
C ILE A 274 13.55 -8.66 -14.83
N PRO A 275 14.86 -8.63 -15.11
CA PRO A 275 15.77 -9.68 -14.70
C PRO A 275 15.70 -9.94 -13.20
N ALA A 276 15.66 -11.23 -12.82
CA ALA A 276 15.45 -11.63 -11.41
C ALA A 276 16.53 -11.08 -10.47
N GLU A 277 17.79 -11.08 -10.93
CA GLU A 277 18.91 -10.52 -10.17
C GLU A 277 18.73 -9.02 -9.88
N ARG A 278 18.19 -8.25 -10.81
CA ARG A 278 17.95 -6.81 -10.63
C ARG A 278 16.77 -6.56 -9.69
N LEU A 279 15.73 -7.40 -9.75
CA LEU A 279 14.64 -7.33 -8.79
C LEU A 279 15.14 -7.62 -7.36
N GLU A 280 16.00 -8.61 -7.18
CA GLU A 280 16.57 -8.91 -5.85
C GLU A 280 17.51 -7.78 -5.37
N ILE A 281 18.29 -7.14 -6.25
CA ILE A 281 19.09 -5.96 -5.89
C ILE A 281 18.17 -4.84 -5.38
N LEU A 282 17.07 -4.53 -6.09
CA LEU A 282 16.12 -3.50 -5.68
C LEU A 282 15.41 -3.86 -4.35
N ARG A 283 15.04 -5.11 -4.14
CA ARG A 283 14.46 -5.61 -2.88
C ARG A 283 15.43 -5.45 -1.71
N ASN A 284 16.64 -5.93 -1.87
CA ASN A 284 17.67 -5.85 -0.83
C ASN A 284 18.01 -4.38 -0.48
N ALA A 285 18.09 -3.51 -1.48
CA ALA A 285 18.32 -2.09 -1.27
C ALA A 285 17.13 -1.40 -0.57
N PHE A 286 15.90 -1.78 -0.91
CA PHE A 286 14.70 -1.31 -0.25
C PHE A 286 14.68 -1.72 1.23
N ASP A 287 14.90 -3.00 1.52
CA ASP A 287 14.93 -3.53 2.88
C ASP A 287 16.07 -2.93 3.72
N ALA A 288 17.24 -2.68 3.11
CA ALA A 288 18.36 -2.01 3.76
C ALA A 288 18.05 -0.52 4.06
N THR A 289 17.36 0.16 3.14
CA THR A 289 16.93 1.55 3.31
C THR A 289 15.97 1.70 4.51
N LEU A 290 15.05 0.77 4.68
CA LEU A 290 14.12 0.76 5.82
C LEU A 290 14.78 0.59 7.18
N ARG A 291 16.05 0.13 7.21
CA ARG A 291 16.86 0.00 8.43
C ARG A 291 17.90 1.10 8.57
N ASP A 292 18.01 2.00 7.60
CA ASP A 292 18.97 3.10 7.63
C ASP A 292 18.57 4.13 8.67
N PRO A 293 19.39 4.42 9.71
CA PRO A 293 19.04 5.39 10.74
C PRO A 293 18.83 6.82 10.18
N GLY A 294 19.57 7.18 9.13
CA GLY A 294 19.39 8.48 8.47
C GLY A 294 18.07 8.59 7.73
N PHE A 295 17.65 7.51 7.05
CA PHE A 295 16.35 7.43 6.42
C PHE A 295 15.22 7.53 7.44
N LEU A 296 15.27 6.73 8.51
CA LEU A 296 14.24 6.72 9.56
C LEU A 296 14.11 8.10 10.22
N ALA A 297 15.24 8.73 10.59
CA ALA A 297 15.22 10.08 11.15
C ALA A 297 14.70 11.16 10.18
N ASP A 298 14.97 11.01 8.86
CA ASP A 298 14.42 11.91 7.84
C ASP A 298 12.90 11.74 7.70
N MET A 299 12.41 10.51 7.73
CA MET A 299 10.97 10.23 7.65
C MET A 299 10.23 10.78 8.88
N GLU A 300 10.75 10.52 10.07
CA GLU A 300 10.20 11.04 11.33
C GLU A 300 10.09 12.56 11.33
N ARG A 301 11.15 13.29 10.93
CA ARG A 301 11.13 14.76 10.82
C ARG A 301 10.07 15.29 9.85
N GLN A 302 9.69 14.51 8.85
CA GLN A 302 8.64 14.85 7.89
C GLN A 302 7.24 14.39 8.35
N GLY A 303 7.12 13.75 9.53
CA GLY A 303 5.88 13.13 10.00
C GLY A 303 5.44 11.93 9.15
N LEU A 304 6.41 11.24 8.54
CA LEU A 304 6.19 10.05 7.71
C LEU A 304 6.63 8.80 8.49
N GLU A 305 5.68 8.09 9.05
CA GLU A 305 5.97 6.89 9.86
C GLU A 305 6.34 5.69 8.98
N VAL A 306 7.36 4.96 9.40
CA VAL A 306 7.77 3.68 8.80
C VAL A 306 7.41 2.57 9.79
N GLU A 307 6.16 2.11 9.72
CA GLU A 307 5.63 1.09 10.63
C GLU A 307 5.32 -0.21 9.88
N ARG A 308 5.74 -1.32 10.47
CA ARG A 308 5.42 -2.69 9.99
C ARG A 308 5.58 -2.84 8.46
N PRO A 309 6.72 -2.48 7.85
CA PRO A 309 6.91 -2.61 6.41
C PRO A 309 6.75 -4.07 5.96
N LEU A 310 6.47 -4.29 4.68
CA LEU A 310 6.46 -5.63 4.06
C LEU A 310 7.61 -5.75 3.07
N ALA A 311 8.36 -6.82 3.16
CA ALA A 311 9.34 -7.18 2.14
C ALA A 311 8.65 -7.55 0.82
N GLY A 312 9.37 -7.40 -0.30
CA GLY A 312 8.78 -7.59 -1.63
C GLY A 312 8.19 -8.98 -1.88
N LYS A 313 8.80 -10.02 -1.32
CA LYS A 313 8.27 -11.39 -1.43
C LYS A 313 6.98 -11.59 -0.63
N GLU A 314 6.90 -11.02 0.56
CA GLU A 314 5.68 -11.06 1.39
C GLU A 314 4.55 -10.28 0.71
N LEU A 315 4.86 -9.08 0.19
CA LEU A 315 3.89 -8.29 -0.57
C LEU A 315 3.37 -9.04 -1.80
N ALA A 316 4.23 -9.75 -2.53
CA ALA A 316 3.81 -10.56 -3.67
C ALA A 316 2.84 -11.68 -3.28
N VAL A 317 3.05 -12.33 -2.12
CA VAL A 317 2.14 -13.35 -1.59
C VAL A 317 0.77 -12.74 -1.24
N GLU A 318 0.74 -11.57 -0.60
CA GLU A 318 -0.53 -10.89 -0.29
C GLU A 318 -1.28 -10.46 -1.57
N VAL A 319 -0.56 -9.98 -2.58
CA VAL A 319 -1.17 -9.64 -3.89
C VAL A 319 -1.74 -10.87 -4.58
N GLU A 320 -1.01 -11.98 -4.60
CA GLU A 320 -1.50 -13.24 -5.17
C GLU A 320 -2.74 -13.76 -4.44
N LYS A 321 -2.75 -13.67 -3.11
CA LYS A 321 -3.88 -14.08 -2.28
C LYS A 321 -5.14 -13.25 -2.58
N ILE A 322 -5.01 -11.93 -2.70
CA ILE A 322 -6.15 -11.06 -3.00
C ILE A 322 -6.66 -11.24 -4.43
N SER A 323 -5.76 -11.51 -5.39
CA SER A 323 -6.15 -11.76 -6.78
C SER A 323 -7.04 -12.99 -6.95
N ARG A 324 -6.95 -13.94 -6.01
CA ARG A 324 -7.80 -15.15 -5.95
C ARG A 324 -9.12 -14.94 -5.22
N THR A 325 -9.45 -13.72 -4.82
CA THR A 325 -10.72 -13.44 -4.16
C THR A 325 -11.88 -13.85 -5.07
N PRO A 326 -12.88 -14.59 -4.57
CA PRO A 326 -14.01 -15.02 -5.37
C PRO A 326 -14.74 -13.86 -6.04
N SER A 327 -15.12 -14.06 -7.29
CA SER A 327 -15.79 -13.03 -8.09
C SER A 327 -17.08 -12.52 -7.46
N ALA A 328 -17.79 -13.35 -6.68
CA ALA A 328 -19.02 -12.99 -5.99
C ALA A 328 -18.79 -11.86 -4.94
N ALA A 329 -17.72 -11.92 -4.15
CA ALA A 329 -17.39 -10.88 -3.18
C ALA A 329 -16.99 -9.56 -3.88
N ALA A 330 -16.16 -9.66 -4.92
CA ALA A 330 -15.77 -8.51 -5.72
C ALA A 330 -16.98 -7.87 -6.41
N GLN A 331 -17.88 -8.68 -6.99
CA GLN A 331 -19.12 -8.19 -7.61
C GLN A 331 -20.01 -7.50 -6.57
N LYS A 332 -20.25 -8.13 -5.44
CA LYS A 332 -21.06 -7.54 -4.36
C LYS A 332 -20.51 -6.21 -3.88
N LEU A 333 -19.18 -6.09 -3.79
CA LEU A 333 -18.55 -4.82 -3.40
C LEU A 333 -18.72 -3.75 -4.50
N ARG A 334 -18.63 -4.11 -5.78
CA ARG A 334 -18.94 -3.18 -6.88
C ARG A 334 -20.38 -2.71 -6.81
N ASP A 335 -21.34 -3.64 -6.64
CA ASP A 335 -22.77 -3.30 -6.54
C ASP A 335 -23.03 -2.33 -5.37
N VAL A 336 -22.36 -2.52 -4.23
CA VAL A 336 -22.45 -1.60 -3.08
C VAL A 336 -22.00 -0.18 -3.46
N PHE A 337 -20.89 -0.05 -4.15
CA PHE A 337 -20.39 1.27 -4.56
C PHE A 337 -21.24 1.91 -5.65
N ASP A 338 -21.75 1.15 -6.61
CA ASP A 338 -22.57 1.66 -7.69
C ASP A 338 -23.95 2.09 -7.18
N ASN A 339 -24.61 1.27 -6.36
CA ASN A 339 -25.88 1.64 -5.71
C ASN A 339 -25.73 2.92 -4.88
N TYR A 340 -24.61 3.10 -4.19
CA TYR A 340 -24.36 4.32 -3.42
C TYR A 340 -24.18 5.56 -4.31
N LYS A 341 -23.57 5.42 -5.51
CA LYS A 341 -23.43 6.51 -6.47
C LYS A 341 -24.79 6.93 -7.06
N ASP A 342 -25.62 5.95 -7.39
CA ASP A 342 -26.93 6.17 -8.01
C ASP A 342 -27.96 6.78 -7.05
N ALA A 343 -27.75 6.60 -5.72
CA ALA A 343 -28.60 7.18 -4.69
C ALA A 343 -28.26 8.64 -4.32
N ARG A 344 -27.29 9.25 -4.99
CA ARG A 344 -26.86 10.65 -4.79
C ARG A 344 -27.40 11.56 -5.86
#